data_9b1bfe09c6368006447cd0e7e969cac7
#
_entry.id   9b1bfe09c6368006447cd0e7e969cac7
#
_cell.length_a   1.000
_cell.length_b   1.000
_cell.length_c   1.000
_cell.angle_alpha   90.00
_cell.angle_beta   90.00
_cell.angle_gamma   90.00
#
_symmetry.space_group_name_H-M   'P 1'
#
loop_
_entity.id
_entity.type
_entity.pdbx_description
1 polymer ?
#
loop_
_entity_poly.entity_id
_entity_poly.type
_entity_poly.pdbx_seq_one_letter_code
_entity_poly.pdbx_strand_id
1 'polypeptide(L)'
;MSEPLVHIQDFRMAFGNTTVIDDLSFDVHAGETFGFLGSNGSGKTTTLRALLGIYQPTAGTLHIDGKVFEPADGAKLGYLPEERGLYKKEPVLETMVYFGRLKGLDKHAARAWSLEYLERVGLAEKAQVRLDKLSGGQQQKVQLGVTIMNAPQLLILDEPTKGFDPVNRRLLMDIIEDQQRAGATVVMVTHHLEEVERLCDRVILLKDGTSHAYGTVGQVQEQFGSTVYRVTHTGAIPASPRYTVVSTEAAGHDRISRLAPAPGADGTTVLAELVGGGVAVSGFGSQRTSLEEVFLRVYGTDTLAARTSGTETAGVGA
;
A
#
# COMPACT_ATOMS: atom_id res chain seq x y z
N MET A 1 23.30 -13.02 -0.85
CA MET A 1 21.99 -12.39 -0.65
C MET A 1 21.62 -12.67 0.79
N SER A 2 21.21 -11.70 1.58
CA SER A 2 20.73 -11.91 2.95
C SER A 2 19.46 -12.77 2.92
N GLU A 3 19.26 -13.62 3.93
CA GLU A 3 18.00 -14.35 4.08
C GLU A 3 16.83 -13.39 4.19
N PRO A 4 15.67 -13.72 3.58
CA PRO A 4 14.49 -12.88 3.67
C PRO A 4 13.94 -12.85 5.10
N LEU A 5 13.43 -11.69 5.55
CA LEU A 5 12.78 -11.58 6.85
C LEU A 5 11.41 -12.29 6.88
N VAL A 6 10.65 -12.17 5.77
CA VAL A 6 9.43 -12.97 5.57
C VAL A 6 9.65 -13.87 4.37
N HIS A 7 9.41 -15.15 4.54
CA HIS A 7 9.54 -16.17 3.50
C HIS A 7 8.25 -16.98 3.42
N ILE A 8 7.59 -16.94 2.28
CA ILE A 8 6.38 -17.72 2.01
C ILE A 8 6.68 -18.59 0.80
N GLN A 9 6.49 -19.91 0.96
CA GLN A 9 6.77 -20.90 -0.08
C GLN A 9 5.62 -21.88 -0.26
N ASP A 10 5.15 -22.03 -1.51
CA ASP A 10 4.13 -22.97 -1.95
C ASP A 10 2.87 -22.92 -1.08
N PHE A 11 2.56 -21.70 -0.58
CA PHE A 11 1.48 -21.52 0.38
C PHE A 11 0.12 -21.73 -0.26
N ARG A 12 -0.64 -22.63 0.35
CA ARG A 12 -2.03 -22.93 0.01
C ARG A 12 -2.92 -22.78 1.23
N MET A 13 -4.11 -22.20 1.03
CA MET A 13 -5.13 -22.07 2.05
C MET A 13 -6.51 -22.39 1.52
N ALA A 14 -7.18 -23.35 2.16
CA ALA A 14 -8.54 -23.72 1.85
C ALA A 14 -9.41 -23.74 3.11
N PHE A 15 -10.66 -23.33 2.98
CA PHE A 15 -11.70 -23.43 4.02
C PHE A 15 -12.80 -24.36 3.50
N GLY A 16 -12.86 -25.55 4.06
CA GLY A 16 -13.73 -26.61 3.54
C GLY A 16 -13.37 -26.95 2.07
N ASN A 17 -14.33 -26.78 1.18
CA ASN A 17 -14.13 -27.03 -0.26
C ASN A 17 -13.69 -25.80 -1.07
N THR A 18 -13.48 -24.64 -0.42
CA THR A 18 -13.12 -23.40 -1.10
C THR A 18 -11.64 -23.12 -0.92
N THR A 19 -10.86 -23.16 -2.00
CA THR A 19 -9.47 -22.69 -2.01
C THR A 19 -9.46 -21.19 -2.14
N VAL A 20 -8.80 -20.50 -1.18
CA VAL A 20 -8.66 -19.03 -1.13
C VAL A 20 -7.29 -18.61 -1.64
N ILE A 21 -6.25 -19.39 -1.36
CA ILE A 21 -4.89 -19.20 -1.86
C ILE A 21 -4.44 -20.51 -2.48
N ASP A 22 -3.86 -20.40 -3.67
CA ASP A 22 -3.34 -21.55 -4.41
C ASP A 22 -1.95 -21.23 -4.94
N ASP A 23 -0.92 -21.89 -4.38
CA ASP A 23 0.49 -21.80 -4.78
C ASP A 23 1.07 -20.36 -4.72
N LEU A 24 1.11 -19.78 -3.52
CA LEU A 24 1.66 -18.43 -3.32
C LEU A 24 3.08 -18.51 -2.73
N SER A 25 4.06 -17.96 -3.46
CA SER A 25 5.45 -17.89 -3.02
C SER A 25 6.01 -16.48 -3.22
N PHE A 26 6.60 -15.89 -2.18
CA PHE A 26 7.31 -14.61 -2.23
C PHE A 26 8.17 -14.38 -0.99
N ASP A 27 9.11 -13.45 -1.12
CA ASP A 27 10.01 -13.02 -0.05
C ASP A 27 9.83 -11.54 0.26
N VAL A 28 10.03 -11.16 1.54
CA VAL A 28 10.20 -9.77 1.97
C VAL A 28 11.56 -9.65 2.66
N HIS A 29 12.39 -8.73 2.17
CA HIS A 29 13.74 -8.54 2.71
C HIS A 29 13.74 -7.55 3.87
N ALA A 30 14.73 -7.70 4.76
CA ALA A 30 14.88 -6.79 5.90
C ALA A 30 15.08 -5.34 5.45
N GLY A 31 14.35 -4.40 6.06
CA GLY A 31 14.43 -2.97 5.81
C GLY A 31 13.65 -2.47 4.58
N GLU A 32 13.00 -3.36 3.79
CA GLU A 32 12.17 -2.92 2.68
C GLU A 32 10.72 -2.63 3.10
N THR A 33 10.05 -1.79 2.33
CA THR A 33 8.59 -1.67 2.35
C THR A 33 8.01 -2.47 1.20
N PHE A 34 7.20 -3.46 1.55
CA PHE A 34 6.59 -4.40 0.62
C PHE A 34 5.07 -4.18 0.50
N GLY A 35 4.60 -3.90 -0.70
CA GLY A 35 3.19 -3.70 -1.02
C GLY A 35 2.49 -5.02 -1.36
N PHE A 36 1.43 -5.35 -0.63
CA PHE A 36 0.60 -6.52 -0.90
C PHE A 36 -0.73 -6.07 -1.49
N LEU A 37 -0.84 -6.15 -2.82
CA LEU A 37 -1.93 -5.60 -3.61
C LEU A 37 -2.93 -6.68 -4.04
N GLY A 38 -4.16 -6.26 -4.29
CA GLY A 38 -5.20 -7.15 -4.81
C GLY A 38 -6.60 -6.62 -4.53
N SER A 39 -7.61 -7.13 -5.26
CA SER A 39 -9.01 -6.83 -5.01
C SER A 39 -9.50 -7.41 -3.67
N ASN A 40 -10.67 -6.99 -3.23
CA ASN A 40 -11.32 -7.63 -2.07
C ASN A 40 -11.58 -9.11 -2.38
N GLY A 41 -11.30 -9.96 -1.40
CA GLY A 41 -11.45 -11.41 -1.58
C GLY A 41 -10.27 -12.12 -2.28
N SER A 42 -9.23 -11.40 -2.74
CA SER A 42 -8.06 -12.02 -3.39
C SER A 42 -7.18 -12.86 -2.46
N GLY A 43 -7.42 -12.82 -1.13
CA GLY A 43 -6.69 -13.65 -0.15
C GLY A 43 -5.64 -12.90 0.68
N LYS A 44 -5.46 -11.59 0.54
CA LYS A 44 -4.46 -10.79 1.28
C LYS A 44 -4.55 -10.95 2.80
N THR A 45 -5.70 -10.65 3.38
CA THR A 45 -5.92 -10.78 4.83
C THR A 45 -5.79 -12.23 5.30
N THR A 46 -6.19 -13.21 4.46
CA THR A 46 -6.00 -14.65 4.75
C THR A 46 -4.52 -15.00 4.84
N THR A 47 -3.70 -14.50 3.90
CA THR A 47 -2.25 -14.71 3.91
C THR A 47 -1.60 -14.06 5.14
N LEU A 48 -1.98 -12.82 5.50
CA LEU A 48 -1.47 -12.17 6.70
C LEU A 48 -1.85 -12.94 7.98
N ARG A 49 -3.08 -13.42 8.08
CA ARG A 49 -3.53 -14.21 9.24
C ARG A 49 -2.83 -15.56 9.33
N ALA A 50 -2.51 -16.20 8.20
CA ALA A 50 -1.69 -17.40 8.18
C ALA A 50 -0.25 -17.12 8.60
N LEU A 51 0.36 -16.03 8.10
CA LEU A 51 1.70 -15.60 8.47
C LEU A 51 1.83 -15.31 9.98
N LEU A 52 0.75 -14.77 10.58
CA LEU A 52 0.65 -14.50 12.03
C LEU A 52 0.22 -15.71 12.86
N GLY A 53 0.18 -16.92 12.28
CA GLY A 53 -0.20 -18.15 12.98
C GLY A 53 -1.66 -18.23 13.43
N ILE A 54 -2.53 -17.29 12.96
CA ILE A 54 -3.97 -17.30 13.29
C ILE A 54 -4.67 -18.41 12.49
N TYR A 55 -4.23 -18.64 11.24
CA TYR A 55 -4.69 -19.74 10.41
C TYR A 55 -3.56 -20.72 10.15
N GLN A 56 -3.87 -22.01 10.21
CA GLN A 56 -2.93 -23.07 9.81
C GLN A 56 -2.97 -23.22 8.29
N PRO A 57 -1.84 -23.18 7.57
CA PRO A 57 -1.78 -23.39 6.15
C PRO A 57 -2.28 -24.81 5.79
N THR A 58 -2.97 -24.93 4.66
CA THR A 58 -3.36 -26.24 4.12
C THR A 58 -2.15 -26.96 3.52
N ALA A 59 -1.22 -26.19 2.91
CA ALA A 59 0.08 -26.67 2.43
C ALA A 59 1.06 -25.48 2.35
N GLY A 60 2.34 -25.79 2.16
CA GLY A 60 3.41 -24.80 2.09
C GLY A 60 3.88 -24.30 3.45
N THR A 61 4.77 -23.31 3.45
CA THR A 61 5.38 -22.78 4.67
C THR A 61 5.38 -21.25 4.68
N LEU A 62 5.21 -20.67 5.88
CA LEU A 62 5.29 -19.23 6.12
C LEU A 62 6.22 -19.01 7.30
N HIS A 63 7.31 -18.27 7.07
CA HIS A 63 8.33 -17.99 8.08
C HIS A 63 8.52 -16.48 8.26
N ILE A 64 8.77 -16.08 9.51
CA ILE A 64 9.27 -14.76 9.89
C ILE A 64 10.60 -15.00 10.62
N ASP A 65 11.67 -14.35 10.17
CA ASP A 65 13.01 -14.50 10.75
C ASP A 65 13.45 -15.99 10.81
N GLY A 66 13.21 -16.71 9.70
CA GLY A 66 13.57 -18.12 9.50
C GLY A 66 12.71 -19.15 10.25
N LYS A 67 11.65 -18.76 10.96
CA LYS A 67 10.80 -19.66 11.73
C LYS A 67 9.30 -19.35 11.56
N VAL A 68 8.47 -20.34 11.86
CA VAL A 68 7.02 -20.13 12.00
C VAL A 68 6.78 -19.17 13.16
N PHE A 69 5.92 -18.17 12.92
CA PHE A 69 5.57 -17.17 13.93
C PHE A 69 4.79 -17.80 15.09
N GLU A 70 5.23 -17.49 16.31
CA GLU A 70 4.54 -17.85 17.53
C GLU A 70 4.11 -16.60 18.31
N PRO A 71 3.02 -16.62 19.10
CA PRO A 71 2.57 -15.47 19.88
C PRO A 71 3.64 -14.85 20.78
N ALA A 72 4.61 -15.65 21.25
CA ALA A 72 5.74 -15.18 22.05
C ALA A 72 6.68 -14.23 21.29
N ASP A 73 6.69 -14.28 19.95
CA ASP A 73 7.49 -13.40 19.08
C ASP A 73 6.84 -12.01 18.89
N GLY A 74 5.60 -11.83 19.35
CA GLY A 74 4.79 -10.64 19.09
C GLY A 74 5.38 -9.32 19.58
N ALA A 75 6.35 -9.35 20.51
CA ALA A 75 7.01 -8.12 20.96
C ALA A 75 7.86 -7.45 19.87
N LYS A 76 8.37 -8.21 18.90
CA LYS A 76 9.18 -7.73 17.77
C LYS A 76 8.36 -7.41 16.53
N LEU A 77 7.06 -7.65 16.57
CA LEU A 77 6.14 -7.47 15.47
C LEU A 77 5.08 -6.41 15.82
N GLY A 78 4.83 -5.51 14.88
CA GLY A 78 3.70 -4.60 14.91
C GLY A 78 2.65 -5.02 13.89
N TYR A 79 1.46 -5.38 14.34
CA TYR A 79 0.33 -5.66 13.45
C TYR A 79 -0.77 -4.63 13.63
N LEU A 80 -1.12 -3.95 12.55
CA LEU A 80 -2.27 -3.06 12.45
C LEU A 80 -3.34 -3.76 11.61
N PRO A 81 -4.37 -4.35 12.22
CA PRO A 81 -5.48 -4.93 11.47
C PRO A 81 -6.38 -3.84 10.87
N GLU A 82 -7.10 -4.18 9.80
CA GLU A 82 -8.12 -3.30 9.20
C GLU A 82 -9.23 -2.96 10.21
N GLU A 83 -9.60 -3.92 11.07
CA GLU A 83 -10.60 -3.75 12.12
C GLU A 83 -10.00 -3.11 13.36
N ARG A 84 -10.80 -2.28 14.04
CA ARG A 84 -10.39 -1.60 15.28
C ARG A 84 -10.52 -2.52 16.48
N GLY A 85 -9.36 -2.93 17.04
CA GLY A 85 -9.26 -3.93 18.10
C GLY A 85 -8.93 -3.39 19.50
N LEU A 86 -8.91 -2.06 19.73
CA LEU A 86 -8.52 -1.51 21.03
C LEU A 86 -9.68 -1.52 22.06
N TYR A 87 -9.33 -1.46 23.37
CA TYR A 87 -10.29 -1.43 24.48
C TYR A 87 -11.10 -0.13 24.51
N LYS A 88 -12.32 -0.17 23.96
CA LYS A 88 -13.15 1.01 23.70
C LYS A 88 -13.52 1.85 24.92
N LYS A 89 -13.62 1.23 26.11
CA LYS A 89 -14.09 1.89 27.34
C LYS A 89 -12.98 2.53 28.16
N GLU A 90 -11.72 2.28 27.82
CA GLU A 90 -10.56 2.79 28.55
C GLU A 90 -10.08 4.13 27.97
N PRO A 91 -9.44 5.00 28.79
CA PRO A 91 -8.77 6.20 28.31
C PRO A 91 -7.66 5.86 27.30
N VAL A 92 -7.47 6.77 26.34
CA VAL A 92 -6.44 6.62 25.28
C VAL A 92 -5.06 6.33 25.87
N LEU A 93 -4.61 7.17 26.80
CA LEU A 93 -3.27 7.06 27.38
C LEU A 93 -3.10 5.74 28.16
N GLU A 94 -4.09 5.35 28.95
CA GLU A 94 -4.03 4.10 29.72
C GLU A 94 -3.99 2.88 28.79
N THR A 95 -4.76 2.91 27.71
CA THR A 95 -4.73 1.86 26.68
C THR A 95 -3.33 1.78 26.03
N MET A 96 -2.75 2.91 25.63
CA MET A 96 -1.41 2.93 25.02
C MET A 96 -0.32 2.45 26.00
N VAL A 97 -0.37 2.89 27.26
CA VAL A 97 0.55 2.43 28.31
C VAL A 97 0.42 0.93 28.55
N TYR A 98 -0.81 0.41 28.59
CA TYR A 98 -1.06 -1.02 28.74
C TYR A 98 -0.39 -1.84 27.63
N PHE A 99 -0.62 -1.48 26.36
CA PHE A 99 0.00 -2.17 25.23
C PHE A 99 1.52 -1.98 25.20
N GLY A 100 2.04 -0.81 25.56
CA GLY A 100 3.48 -0.60 25.67
C GLY A 100 4.14 -1.55 26.68
N ARG A 101 3.47 -1.79 27.81
CA ARG A 101 3.95 -2.76 28.80
C ARG A 101 3.89 -4.19 28.29
N LEU A 102 2.85 -4.56 27.55
CA LEU A 102 2.79 -5.88 26.91
C LEU A 102 3.92 -6.09 25.90
N LYS A 103 4.38 -4.99 25.27
CA LYS A 103 5.52 -5.00 24.33
C LYS A 103 6.89 -4.86 25.02
N GLY A 104 6.94 -4.94 26.36
CA GLY A 104 8.17 -4.95 27.13
C GLY A 104 8.69 -3.59 27.60
N LEU A 105 7.98 -2.49 27.36
CA LEU A 105 8.33 -1.18 27.93
C LEU A 105 7.97 -1.13 29.42
N ASP A 106 8.78 -0.43 30.22
CA ASP A 106 8.34 -0.05 31.55
C ASP A 106 7.21 1.01 31.50
N LYS A 107 6.50 1.18 32.60
CA LYS A 107 5.33 2.08 32.66
C LYS A 107 5.70 3.53 32.33
N HIS A 108 6.87 3.99 32.78
CA HIS A 108 7.30 5.38 32.60
C HIS A 108 7.66 5.61 31.11
N ALA A 109 8.46 4.73 30.53
CA ALA A 109 8.82 4.79 29.12
C ALA A 109 7.59 4.69 28.19
N ALA A 110 6.67 3.76 28.47
CA ALA A 110 5.42 3.61 27.72
C ALA A 110 4.56 4.90 27.79
N ARG A 111 4.48 5.52 28.96
CA ARG A 111 3.73 6.77 29.16
C ARG A 111 4.38 7.96 28.42
N ALA A 112 5.70 8.12 28.55
CA ALA A 112 6.45 9.20 27.89
C ALA A 112 6.29 9.12 26.37
N TRP A 113 6.54 7.94 25.81
CA TRP A 113 6.37 7.66 24.37
C TRP A 113 4.95 7.94 23.90
N SER A 114 3.95 7.49 24.68
CA SER A 114 2.54 7.68 24.33
C SER A 114 2.15 9.16 24.26
N LEU A 115 2.60 9.99 25.20
CA LEU A 115 2.31 11.42 25.22
C LEU A 115 2.96 12.13 24.03
N GLU A 116 4.22 11.83 23.72
CA GLU A 116 4.93 12.37 22.56
C GLU A 116 4.23 11.99 21.25
N TYR A 117 3.86 10.72 21.10
CA TYR A 117 3.12 10.26 19.94
C TYR A 117 1.76 10.94 19.79
N LEU A 118 0.99 11.07 20.88
CA LEU A 118 -0.31 11.74 20.86
C LEU A 118 -0.19 13.22 20.47
N GLU A 119 0.86 13.91 20.89
CA GLU A 119 1.16 15.26 20.44
C GLU A 119 1.44 15.31 18.94
N ARG A 120 2.30 14.39 18.44
CA ARG A 120 2.64 14.27 17.01
C ARG A 120 1.41 14.09 16.12
N VAL A 121 0.42 13.31 16.57
CA VAL A 121 -0.79 13.02 15.78
C VAL A 121 -1.96 13.96 16.08
N GLY A 122 -1.75 15.01 16.88
CA GLY A 122 -2.75 16.03 17.23
C GLY A 122 -3.86 15.51 18.17
N LEU A 123 -3.50 14.60 19.08
CA LEU A 123 -4.42 13.98 20.05
C LEU A 123 -4.01 14.20 21.52
N ALA A 124 -3.08 15.13 21.81
CA ALA A 124 -2.60 15.37 23.17
C ALA A 124 -3.74 15.66 24.18
N GLU A 125 -4.70 16.51 23.81
CA GLU A 125 -5.86 16.84 24.62
C GLU A 125 -6.84 15.68 24.82
N LYS A 126 -6.71 14.63 24.01
CA LYS A 126 -7.56 13.42 24.08
C LYS A 126 -6.97 12.30 24.93
N ALA A 127 -5.80 12.51 25.56
CA ALA A 127 -5.10 11.49 26.34
C ALA A 127 -5.98 10.84 27.44
N GLN A 128 -6.83 11.64 28.09
CA GLN A 128 -7.73 11.17 29.16
C GLN A 128 -9.14 10.83 28.67
N VAL A 129 -9.41 10.98 27.37
CA VAL A 129 -10.71 10.68 26.77
C VAL A 129 -10.78 9.18 26.48
N ARG A 130 -11.95 8.58 26.68
CA ARG A 130 -12.20 7.16 26.35
C ARG A 130 -12.15 6.95 24.84
N LEU A 131 -11.61 5.82 24.41
CA LEU A 131 -11.49 5.45 23.01
C LEU A 131 -12.81 5.46 22.24
N ASP A 132 -13.93 5.05 22.87
CA ASP A 132 -15.25 5.07 22.24
C ASP A 132 -15.80 6.49 21.97
N LYS A 133 -15.18 7.53 22.52
CA LYS A 133 -15.52 8.94 22.28
C LYS A 133 -14.69 9.58 21.17
N LEU A 134 -13.72 8.87 20.63
CA LEU A 134 -12.91 9.30 19.50
C LEU A 134 -13.60 9.01 18.17
N SER A 135 -13.36 9.86 17.16
CA SER A 135 -13.75 9.53 15.79
C SER A 135 -12.99 8.30 15.28
N GLY A 136 -13.50 7.69 14.21
CA GLY A 136 -12.84 6.53 13.63
C GLY A 136 -11.39 6.77 13.21
N GLY A 137 -11.10 7.92 12.60
CA GLY A 137 -9.72 8.29 12.27
C GLY A 137 -8.85 8.51 13.50
N GLN A 138 -9.38 9.14 14.57
CA GLN A 138 -8.63 9.30 15.81
C GLN A 138 -8.31 7.94 16.46
N GLN A 139 -9.24 6.99 16.47
CA GLN A 139 -8.99 5.62 16.95
C GLN A 139 -7.90 4.92 16.12
N GLN A 140 -7.92 5.09 14.80
CA GLN A 140 -6.90 4.51 13.90
C GLN A 140 -5.51 5.09 14.18
N LYS A 141 -5.40 6.41 14.43
CA LYS A 141 -4.15 7.04 14.87
C LYS A 141 -3.62 6.40 16.15
N VAL A 142 -4.47 6.21 17.16
CA VAL A 142 -4.08 5.55 18.42
C VAL A 142 -3.65 4.10 18.17
N GLN A 143 -4.37 3.38 17.33
CA GLN A 143 -4.04 1.98 16.98
C GLN A 143 -2.68 1.89 16.26
N LEU A 144 -2.39 2.79 15.30
CA LEU A 144 -1.05 2.86 14.68
C LEU A 144 0.03 3.13 15.73
N GLY A 145 -0.21 4.08 16.67
CA GLY A 145 0.74 4.35 17.75
C GLY A 145 1.04 3.10 18.58
N VAL A 146 0.02 2.36 18.99
CA VAL A 146 0.20 1.07 19.68
C VAL A 146 0.99 0.07 18.81
N THR A 147 0.76 0.07 17.51
CA THR A 147 1.42 -0.85 16.56
C THR A 147 2.93 -0.59 16.46
N ILE A 148 3.33 0.68 16.31
CA ILE A 148 4.74 1.07 16.12
C ILE A 148 5.52 1.27 17.43
N MET A 149 4.81 1.28 18.57
CA MET A 149 5.43 1.39 19.88
C MET A 149 6.46 0.26 20.08
N ASN A 150 7.61 0.58 20.68
CA ASN A 150 8.73 -0.34 20.89
C ASN A 150 9.54 -0.66 19.60
N ALA A 151 9.44 0.20 18.55
CA ALA A 151 10.22 0.08 17.32
C ALA A 151 10.32 -1.37 16.79
N PRO A 152 9.21 -2.00 16.39
CA PRO A 152 9.21 -3.39 15.94
C PRO A 152 10.04 -3.57 14.66
N GLN A 153 10.71 -4.70 14.54
CA GLN A 153 11.52 -5.03 13.37
C GLN A 153 10.66 -5.25 12.12
N LEU A 154 9.46 -5.81 12.29
CA LEU A 154 8.48 -6.05 11.23
C LEU A 154 7.15 -5.35 11.57
N LEU A 155 6.68 -4.53 10.63
CA LEU A 155 5.36 -3.92 10.66
C LEU A 155 4.49 -4.56 9.58
N ILE A 156 3.34 -5.08 9.97
CA ILE A 156 2.28 -5.54 9.06
C ILE A 156 1.10 -4.60 9.22
N LEU A 157 0.78 -3.87 8.15
CA LEU A 157 -0.22 -2.81 8.15
C LEU A 157 -1.34 -3.15 7.16
N ASP A 158 -2.53 -3.47 7.66
CA ASP A 158 -3.70 -3.78 6.84
C ASP A 158 -4.60 -2.55 6.72
N GLU A 159 -4.63 -1.92 5.54
CA GLU A 159 -5.38 -0.71 5.22
C GLU A 159 -5.11 0.47 6.20
N PRO A 160 -3.84 0.87 6.43
CA PRO A 160 -3.47 1.80 7.50
C PRO A 160 -4.12 3.18 7.37
N THR A 161 -4.44 3.60 6.16
CA THR A 161 -4.96 4.95 5.84
C THR A 161 -6.44 4.98 5.48
N LYS A 162 -7.14 3.84 5.63
CA LYS A 162 -8.55 3.71 5.28
C LYS A 162 -9.43 4.72 6.02
N GLY A 163 -10.22 5.49 5.24
CA GLY A 163 -11.18 6.46 5.78
C GLY A 163 -10.57 7.77 6.29
N PHE A 164 -9.30 8.05 5.97
CA PHE A 164 -8.69 9.34 6.27
C PHE A 164 -8.87 10.35 5.13
N ASP A 165 -8.99 11.63 5.53
CA ASP A 165 -8.81 12.74 4.62
C ASP A 165 -7.34 12.84 4.14
N PRO A 166 -7.05 13.59 3.06
CA PRO A 166 -5.70 13.66 2.50
C PRO A 166 -4.62 14.14 3.48
N VAL A 167 -4.95 15.05 4.41
CA VAL A 167 -3.98 15.61 5.38
C VAL A 167 -3.59 14.53 6.40
N ASN A 168 -4.59 13.87 6.99
CA ASN A 168 -4.35 12.81 7.96
C ASN A 168 -3.69 11.58 7.31
N ARG A 169 -4.06 11.26 6.06
CA ARG A 169 -3.41 10.20 5.28
C ARG A 169 -1.91 10.48 5.13
N ARG A 170 -1.55 11.71 4.73
CA ARG A 170 -0.14 12.10 4.59
C ARG A 170 0.63 11.96 5.90
N LEU A 171 0.05 12.43 7.02
CA LEU A 171 0.67 12.28 8.34
C LEU A 171 0.97 10.82 8.69
N LEU A 172 0.02 9.89 8.43
CA LEU A 172 0.24 8.48 8.70
C LEU A 172 1.32 7.88 7.80
N MET A 173 1.33 8.26 6.53
CA MET A 173 2.38 7.83 5.60
C MET A 173 3.77 8.32 6.02
N ASP A 174 3.88 9.57 6.47
CA ASP A 174 5.14 10.13 7.00
C ASP A 174 5.60 9.35 8.26
N ILE A 175 4.67 8.94 9.13
CA ILE A 175 5.00 8.09 10.29
C ILE A 175 5.49 6.71 9.86
N ILE A 176 4.89 6.09 8.84
CA ILE A 176 5.32 4.78 8.30
C ILE A 176 6.71 4.90 7.66
N GLU A 177 6.95 5.96 6.87
CA GLU A 177 8.28 6.25 6.32
C GLU A 177 9.36 6.40 7.40
N ASP A 178 9.03 7.06 8.51
CA ASP A 178 9.97 7.21 9.62
C ASP A 178 10.33 5.86 10.25
N GLN A 179 9.38 4.91 10.33
CA GLN A 179 9.68 3.55 10.80
C GLN A 179 10.61 2.82 9.82
N GLN A 180 10.37 2.92 8.52
CA GLN A 180 11.24 2.34 7.49
C GLN A 180 12.65 2.94 7.57
N ARG A 181 12.78 4.27 7.65
CA ARG A 181 14.08 4.95 7.80
C ARG A 181 14.82 4.54 9.08
N ALA A 182 14.08 4.18 10.13
CA ALA A 182 14.63 3.64 11.36
C ALA A 182 15.04 2.15 11.23
N GLY A 183 14.86 1.52 10.07
CA GLY A 183 15.27 0.14 9.76
C GLY A 183 14.16 -0.91 9.91
N ALA A 184 12.91 -0.51 10.17
CA ALA A 184 11.80 -1.45 10.19
C ALA A 184 11.49 -1.97 8.77
N THR A 185 11.15 -3.24 8.69
CA THR A 185 10.55 -3.84 7.49
C THR A 185 9.05 -3.63 7.54
N VAL A 186 8.44 -3.20 6.43
CA VAL A 186 7.01 -2.91 6.38
C VAL A 186 6.33 -3.78 5.33
N VAL A 187 5.30 -4.52 5.72
CA VAL A 187 4.36 -5.17 4.80
C VAL A 187 3.05 -4.37 4.85
N MET A 188 2.72 -3.73 3.75
CA MET A 188 1.55 -2.86 3.67
C MET A 188 0.52 -3.42 2.71
N VAL A 189 -0.67 -3.70 3.22
CA VAL A 189 -1.85 -4.06 2.42
C VAL A 189 -2.69 -2.79 2.26
N THR A 190 -2.89 -2.37 1.04
CA THR A 190 -3.74 -1.22 0.71
C THR A 190 -4.31 -1.33 -0.70
N HIS A 191 -5.43 -0.67 -0.93
CA HIS A 191 -5.98 -0.45 -2.27
C HIS A 191 -5.65 0.95 -2.83
N HIS A 192 -4.92 1.76 -2.07
CA HIS A 192 -4.44 3.09 -2.48
C HIS A 192 -3.10 2.95 -3.21
N LEU A 193 -3.15 2.79 -4.53
CA LEU A 193 -1.98 2.52 -5.36
C LEU A 193 -0.93 3.64 -5.35
N GLU A 194 -1.36 4.91 -5.17
CA GLU A 194 -0.45 6.05 -4.98
C GLU A 194 0.42 5.92 -3.71
N GLU A 195 -0.12 5.32 -2.64
CA GLU A 195 0.64 5.06 -1.41
C GLU A 195 1.72 4.01 -1.65
N VAL A 196 1.38 2.99 -2.44
CA VAL A 196 2.31 1.93 -2.81
C VAL A 196 3.42 2.47 -3.70
N GLU A 197 3.10 3.27 -4.71
CA GLU A 197 4.09 3.92 -5.57
C GLU A 197 5.04 4.86 -4.79
N ARG A 198 4.54 5.45 -3.70
CA ARG A 198 5.33 6.33 -2.85
C ARG A 198 6.22 5.59 -1.85
N LEU A 199 5.70 4.54 -1.21
CA LEU A 199 6.31 3.92 -0.03
C LEU A 199 6.99 2.59 -0.31
N CYS A 200 6.52 1.84 -1.32
CA CYS A 200 6.95 0.45 -1.49
C CYS A 200 8.15 0.33 -2.43
N ASP A 201 9.10 -0.47 -2.02
CA ASP A 201 10.25 -0.88 -2.85
C ASP A 201 9.84 -1.98 -3.83
N ARG A 202 9.09 -2.97 -3.32
CA ARG A 202 8.59 -4.13 -4.07
C ARG A 202 7.12 -4.37 -3.78
N VAL A 203 6.47 -5.06 -4.72
CA VAL A 203 5.04 -5.37 -4.63
C VAL A 203 4.74 -6.77 -5.11
N ILE A 204 3.64 -7.31 -4.61
CA ILE A 204 2.97 -8.48 -5.17
C ILE A 204 1.52 -8.12 -5.49
N LEU A 205 1.04 -8.54 -6.66
CA LEU A 205 -0.35 -8.36 -7.08
C LEU A 205 -1.06 -9.70 -7.07
N LEU A 206 -1.99 -9.87 -6.14
CA LEU A 206 -2.72 -11.10 -5.90
C LEU A 206 -4.12 -11.03 -6.53
N LYS A 207 -4.47 -11.98 -7.38
CA LYS A 207 -5.80 -12.14 -7.96
C LYS A 207 -6.24 -13.60 -7.85
N ASP A 208 -7.46 -13.82 -7.38
CA ASP A 208 -8.06 -15.16 -7.26
C ASP A 208 -7.15 -16.18 -6.56
N GLY A 209 -6.47 -15.73 -5.49
CA GLY A 209 -5.58 -16.58 -4.70
C GLY A 209 -4.21 -16.87 -5.30
N THR A 210 -3.86 -16.29 -6.45
CA THR A 210 -2.58 -16.50 -7.15
C THR A 210 -1.83 -15.19 -7.38
N SER A 211 -0.49 -15.27 -7.52
CA SER A 211 0.36 -14.13 -7.84
C SER A 211 0.34 -13.84 -9.34
N HIS A 212 -0.02 -12.62 -9.73
CA HIS A 212 -0.05 -12.13 -11.12
C HIS A 212 1.12 -11.22 -11.47
N ALA A 213 1.73 -10.57 -10.47
CA ALA A 213 2.94 -9.77 -10.63
C ALA A 213 3.71 -9.76 -9.31
N TYR A 214 5.04 -9.77 -9.39
CA TYR A 214 5.93 -9.73 -8.24
C TYR A 214 7.26 -9.14 -8.64
N GLY A 215 7.78 -8.18 -7.88
CA GLY A 215 9.04 -7.53 -8.15
C GLY A 215 9.11 -6.11 -7.59
N THR A 216 10.11 -5.33 -7.99
CA THR A 216 10.12 -3.89 -7.67
C THR A 216 8.93 -3.19 -8.34
N VAL A 217 8.47 -2.07 -7.76
CA VAL A 217 7.38 -1.28 -8.34
C VAL A 217 7.68 -0.98 -9.83
N GLY A 218 8.92 -0.58 -10.14
CA GLY A 218 9.34 -0.31 -11.53
C GLY A 218 9.26 -1.54 -12.43
N GLN A 219 9.73 -2.72 -11.98
CA GLN A 219 9.64 -3.97 -12.74
C GLN A 219 8.19 -4.36 -13.05
N VAL A 220 7.31 -4.24 -12.05
CA VAL A 220 5.89 -4.52 -12.25
C VAL A 220 5.25 -3.54 -13.23
N GLN A 221 5.57 -2.26 -13.14
CA GLN A 221 5.11 -1.26 -14.11
C GLN A 221 5.60 -1.55 -15.53
N GLU A 222 6.86 -1.96 -15.70
CA GLU A 222 7.46 -2.33 -17.00
C GLU A 222 6.87 -3.62 -17.58
N GLN A 223 6.57 -4.63 -16.75
CA GLN A 223 5.95 -5.90 -17.18
C GLN A 223 4.58 -5.67 -17.84
N PHE A 224 3.80 -4.70 -17.37
CA PHE A 224 2.44 -4.43 -17.85
C PHE A 224 2.33 -3.24 -18.79
N GLY A 225 3.40 -2.52 -19.08
CA GLY A 225 3.33 -1.38 -19.98
C GLY A 225 4.68 -0.88 -20.43
N SER A 226 4.72 -0.32 -21.63
CA SER A 226 5.88 0.41 -22.14
C SER A 226 5.89 1.83 -21.57
N THR A 227 7.09 2.40 -21.37
CA THR A 227 7.25 3.82 -21.11
C THR A 227 6.54 4.63 -22.18
N VAL A 228 5.68 5.57 -21.77
CA VAL A 228 5.09 6.56 -22.65
C VAL A 228 5.71 7.93 -22.35
N TYR A 229 5.73 8.82 -23.35
CA TYR A 229 6.15 10.20 -23.14
C TYR A 229 4.92 11.09 -22.97
N ARG A 230 4.87 11.80 -21.83
CA ARG A 230 3.87 12.84 -21.58
C ARG A 230 4.39 14.14 -22.17
N VAL A 231 3.63 14.71 -23.08
CA VAL A 231 3.98 15.94 -23.81
C VAL A 231 2.91 16.99 -23.53
N THR A 232 3.32 18.14 -22.98
CA THR A 232 2.46 19.32 -22.89
C THR A 232 2.79 20.22 -24.07
N HIS A 233 1.79 20.55 -24.89
CA HIS A 233 2.01 21.23 -26.16
C HIS A 233 0.80 22.07 -26.60
N THR A 234 1.00 22.97 -27.54
CA THR A 234 -0.07 23.64 -28.28
C THR A 234 -0.09 23.10 -29.73
N GLY A 235 -1.27 23.10 -30.35
CA GLY A 235 -1.46 22.59 -31.69
C GLY A 235 -1.70 21.08 -31.76
N ALA A 236 -1.62 20.53 -32.97
CA ALA A 236 -1.81 19.09 -33.22
C ALA A 236 -0.46 18.37 -33.26
N ILE A 237 -0.42 17.16 -32.70
CA ILE A 237 0.76 16.29 -32.83
C ILE A 237 0.69 15.62 -34.22
N PRO A 238 1.75 15.74 -35.05
CA PRO A 238 1.80 15.10 -36.37
C PRO A 238 1.90 13.58 -36.25
N ALA A 239 1.45 12.87 -37.27
CA ALA A 239 1.70 11.44 -37.35
C ALA A 239 3.20 11.19 -37.61
N SER A 240 3.75 10.17 -36.92
CA SER A 240 5.17 9.81 -37.04
C SER A 240 5.36 8.28 -36.97
N PRO A 241 6.33 7.72 -37.67
CA PRO A 241 6.71 6.32 -37.51
C PRO A 241 7.47 6.06 -36.19
N ARG A 242 7.88 7.11 -35.47
CA ARG A 242 8.68 7.01 -34.24
C ARG A 242 7.85 6.97 -32.97
N TYR A 243 6.56 7.30 -33.05
CA TYR A 243 5.62 7.23 -31.92
C TYR A 243 4.17 7.05 -32.37
N THR A 244 3.36 6.56 -31.45
CA THR A 244 1.90 6.51 -31.61
C THR A 244 1.25 7.37 -30.53
N VAL A 245 0.28 8.20 -30.88
CA VAL A 245 -0.51 8.97 -29.92
C VAL A 245 -1.50 8.03 -29.22
N VAL A 246 -1.31 7.84 -27.91
CA VAL A 246 -2.16 6.98 -27.08
C VAL A 246 -3.40 7.73 -26.62
N SER A 247 -3.22 8.96 -26.14
CA SER A 247 -4.30 9.83 -25.69
C SER A 247 -3.92 11.30 -25.85
N THR A 248 -4.93 12.16 -25.93
CA THR A 248 -4.75 13.62 -25.89
C THR A 248 -5.89 14.20 -25.06
N GLU A 249 -5.54 15.01 -24.05
CA GLU A 249 -6.47 15.69 -23.14
C GLU A 249 -6.27 17.20 -23.25
N ALA A 250 -7.35 17.98 -23.09
CA ALA A 250 -7.26 19.43 -23.02
C ALA A 250 -6.80 19.87 -21.61
N ALA A 251 -5.87 20.81 -21.55
CA ALA A 251 -5.34 21.36 -20.29
C ALA A 251 -5.30 22.91 -20.39
N GLY A 252 -6.46 23.55 -20.30
CA GLY A 252 -6.59 24.99 -20.49
C GLY A 252 -6.28 25.40 -21.95
N HIS A 253 -5.24 26.22 -22.15
CA HIS A 253 -4.76 26.60 -23.47
C HIS A 253 -3.84 25.54 -24.11
N ASP A 254 -3.30 24.64 -23.31
CA ASP A 254 -2.42 23.57 -23.76
C ASP A 254 -3.19 22.26 -23.95
N ARG A 255 -2.50 21.29 -24.52
CA ARG A 255 -2.91 19.89 -24.61
C ARG A 255 -1.86 19.03 -23.95
N ILE A 256 -2.28 17.94 -23.32
CA ILE A 256 -1.39 16.92 -22.80
C ILE A 256 -1.61 15.66 -23.63
N SER A 257 -0.59 15.24 -24.36
CA SER A 257 -0.62 13.99 -25.11
C SER A 257 0.31 12.96 -24.49
N ARG A 258 -0.12 11.70 -24.55
CA ARG A 258 0.71 10.54 -24.20
C ARG A 258 1.13 9.86 -25.48
N LEU A 259 2.43 9.68 -25.66
CA LEU A 259 3.04 9.09 -26.86
C LEU A 259 3.75 7.80 -26.50
N ALA A 260 3.33 6.69 -27.12
CA ALA A 260 4.08 5.43 -27.05
C ALA A 260 5.20 5.45 -28.10
N PRO A 261 6.48 5.32 -27.70
CA PRO A 261 7.58 5.26 -28.65
C PRO A 261 7.51 3.99 -29.50
N ALA A 262 7.90 4.08 -30.73
CA ALA A 262 8.15 2.92 -31.59
C ALA A 262 9.38 2.15 -31.08
N PRO A 263 9.51 0.85 -31.41
CA PRO A 263 10.69 0.06 -31.06
C PRO A 263 11.98 0.75 -31.46
N GLY A 264 12.90 0.99 -30.51
CA GLY A 264 14.17 1.65 -30.70
C GLY A 264 14.13 3.19 -30.69
N ALA A 265 12.96 3.83 -30.55
CA ALA A 265 12.86 5.27 -30.37
C ALA A 265 12.98 5.62 -28.87
N ASP A 266 13.90 6.51 -28.53
CA ASP A 266 14.08 7.08 -27.21
C ASP A 266 13.39 8.46 -27.08
N GLY A 267 13.35 9.01 -25.85
CA GLY A 267 12.74 10.32 -25.59
C GLY A 267 13.38 11.46 -26.38
N THR A 268 14.70 11.42 -26.61
CA THR A 268 15.42 12.43 -27.36
C THR A 268 14.95 12.43 -28.82
N THR A 269 14.82 11.26 -29.39
CA THR A 269 14.34 11.07 -30.76
C THR A 269 12.91 11.54 -30.94
N VAL A 270 12.02 11.16 -29.99
CA VAL A 270 10.61 11.59 -30.03
C VAL A 270 10.48 13.10 -29.85
N LEU A 271 11.22 13.71 -28.93
CA LEU A 271 11.22 15.16 -28.73
C LEU A 271 11.75 15.92 -29.95
N ALA A 272 12.86 15.46 -30.52
CA ALA A 272 13.42 16.08 -31.72
C ALA A 272 12.44 16.07 -32.90
N GLU A 273 11.71 14.97 -33.08
CA GLU A 273 10.69 14.85 -34.13
C GLU A 273 9.50 15.79 -33.91
N LEU A 274 9.01 15.92 -32.66
CA LEU A 274 7.94 16.85 -32.32
C LEU A 274 8.34 18.30 -32.60
N VAL A 275 9.52 18.72 -32.15
CA VAL A 275 10.04 20.07 -32.37
C VAL A 275 10.33 20.33 -33.82
N GLY A 276 10.94 19.36 -34.54
CA GLY A 276 11.19 19.43 -35.99
C GLY A 276 9.90 19.49 -36.80
N GLY A 277 8.83 18.88 -36.34
CA GLY A 277 7.46 18.96 -36.89
C GLY A 277 6.72 20.25 -36.55
N GLY A 278 7.34 21.22 -35.88
CA GLY A 278 6.75 22.52 -35.54
C GLY A 278 5.81 22.50 -34.36
N VAL A 279 5.82 21.45 -33.52
CA VAL A 279 5.01 21.39 -32.29
C VAL A 279 5.65 22.27 -31.23
N ALA A 280 4.88 23.21 -30.68
CA ALA A 280 5.32 24.03 -29.56
C ALA A 280 5.18 23.20 -28.27
N VAL A 281 6.28 22.61 -27.81
CA VAL A 281 6.35 21.77 -26.59
C VAL A 281 6.70 22.64 -25.40
N SER A 282 5.82 22.69 -24.40
CA SER A 282 6.04 23.37 -23.11
C SER A 282 6.47 22.42 -21.99
N GLY A 283 6.26 21.11 -22.15
CA GLY A 283 6.69 20.08 -21.21
C GLY A 283 6.88 18.73 -21.89
N PHE A 284 7.96 18.02 -21.52
CA PHE A 284 8.26 16.68 -22.03
C PHE A 284 8.86 15.83 -20.91
N GLY A 285 8.32 14.64 -20.69
CA GLY A 285 8.85 13.73 -19.69
C GLY A 285 8.42 12.28 -19.94
N SER A 286 9.25 11.34 -19.52
CA SER A 286 8.87 9.93 -19.53
C SER A 286 7.85 9.67 -18.43
N GLN A 287 6.80 8.96 -18.76
CA GLN A 287 5.79 8.48 -17.82
C GLN A 287 5.75 6.96 -17.93
N ARG A 288 6.00 6.28 -16.80
CA ARG A 288 5.78 4.84 -16.71
C ARG A 288 4.30 4.56 -16.57
N THR A 289 3.89 3.37 -16.96
CA THR A 289 2.56 2.84 -16.63
C THR A 289 2.35 2.92 -15.11
N SER A 290 1.27 3.55 -14.65
CA SER A 290 0.97 3.60 -13.21
C SER A 290 0.58 2.23 -12.69
N LEU A 291 0.71 2.00 -11.37
CA LEU A 291 0.17 0.78 -10.76
C LEU A 291 -1.34 0.68 -10.93
N GLU A 292 -2.05 1.80 -11.07
CA GLU A 292 -3.49 1.81 -11.37
C GLU A 292 -3.76 1.21 -12.76
N GLU A 293 -3.00 1.59 -13.77
CA GLU A 293 -3.10 1.00 -15.10
C GLU A 293 -2.73 -0.49 -15.11
N VAL A 294 -1.71 -0.91 -14.33
CA VAL A 294 -1.37 -2.32 -14.10
C VAL A 294 -2.56 -3.06 -13.49
N PHE A 295 -3.13 -2.50 -12.42
CA PHE A 295 -4.26 -3.08 -11.73
C PHE A 295 -5.47 -3.26 -12.65
N LEU A 296 -5.81 -2.24 -13.46
CA LEU A 296 -6.87 -2.29 -14.44
C LEU A 296 -6.64 -3.37 -15.51
N ARG A 297 -5.40 -3.58 -15.94
CA ARG A 297 -5.06 -4.65 -16.91
C ARG A 297 -5.21 -6.05 -16.33
N VAL A 298 -4.84 -6.25 -15.07
CA VAL A 298 -4.94 -7.54 -14.39
C VAL A 298 -6.38 -7.88 -14.04
N TYR A 299 -7.16 -6.88 -13.56
CA TYR A 299 -8.52 -7.12 -13.07
C TYR A 299 -9.62 -6.88 -14.13
N GLY A 300 -9.29 -6.22 -15.26
CA GLY A 300 -10.26 -5.87 -16.30
C GLY A 300 -11.21 -4.73 -15.91
N THR A 301 -12.09 -4.36 -16.84
CA THR A 301 -13.08 -3.29 -16.65
C THR A 301 -14.20 -3.64 -15.65
N ASP A 302 -14.32 -4.90 -15.23
CA ASP A 302 -15.38 -5.35 -14.32
C ASP A 302 -15.29 -4.69 -12.93
N THR A 303 -14.09 -4.28 -12.53
CA THR A 303 -13.87 -3.64 -11.24
C THR A 303 -14.26 -2.16 -11.21
N LEU A 304 -14.34 -1.48 -12.35
CA LEU A 304 -14.80 -0.10 -12.46
C LEU A 304 -16.33 0.00 -12.30
N ALA A 305 -17.08 -0.97 -12.81
CA ALA A 305 -18.53 -1.03 -12.67
C ALA A 305 -18.99 -1.20 -11.21
N ALA A 306 -18.22 -1.95 -10.40
CA ALA A 306 -18.52 -2.15 -8.98
C ALA A 306 -18.28 -0.88 -8.12
N ARG A 307 -17.40 0.04 -8.55
CA ARG A 307 -17.13 1.30 -7.83
C ARG A 307 -18.18 2.38 -8.10
N THR A 308 -18.82 2.37 -9.27
CA THR A 308 -19.89 3.32 -9.63
C THR A 308 -21.27 2.92 -9.11
N SER A 309 -21.51 1.65 -8.82
CA SER A 309 -22.78 1.15 -8.29
C SER A 309 -22.94 1.23 -6.76
N GLY A 310 -21.88 1.59 -6.05
CA GLY A 310 -21.88 1.73 -4.58
C GLY A 310 -22.35 3.09 -4.04
N THR A 311 -22.76 4.05 -4.89
CA THR A 311 -23.09 5.42 -4.48
C THR A 311 -24.58 5.78 -4.59
N GLU A 312 -25.45 4.86 -4.97
CA GLU A 312 -26.89 5.11 -5.03
C GLU A 312 -27.69 4.05 -4.25
N THR A 313 -27.77 4.19 -2.93
CA THR A 313 -28.94 3.84 -2.12
C THR A 313 -28.80 4.42 -0.70
N ALA A 314 -28.87 5.73 -0.58
CA ALA A 314 -29.22 6.37 0.66
C ALA A 314 -30.22 7.47 0.36
N GLY A 315 -31.47 7.19 0.62
CA GLY A 315 -32.45 8.23 0.70
C GLY A 315 -33.72 7.96 -0.07
N VAL A 316 -34.74 7.96 0.68
CA VAL A 316 -36.19 8.23 0.51
C VAL A 316 -37.05 7.05 0.93
N GLY A 317 -37.63 7.24 2.09
CA GLY A 317 -38.72 6.39 2.61
C GLY A 317 -39.11 6.79 4.01
N ALA A 318 -39.98 7.86 4.10
CA ALA A 318 -41.04 8.15 5.09
C ALA A 318 -40.83 7.75 6.55
#